data_7b0d45dab9a011aae3045e44b2246fbd
#
_entry.id   7b0d45dab9a011aae3045e44b2246fbd
#
_cell.length_a   1.000
_cell.length_b   1.000
_cell.length_c   1.000
_cell.angle_alpha   90.00
_cell.angle_beta   90.00
_cell.angle_gamma   90.00
#
_symmetry.space_group_name_H-M   'P 1'
#
loop_
_entity.id
_entity.type
_entity.pdbx_description
1 polymer ?
#
loop_
_entity_poly.entity_id
_entity_poly.type
_entity_poly.pdbx_seq_one_letter_code
_entity_poly.pdbx_strand_id
1 'polypeptide(L)' 'MIASLRGTVINIGLSSAVIECNGVGYEVVTTPNTLSQLVRGEEALVL' A
#
# COMPACT_ATOMS: atom_id res chain seq x y z
N MET A 1 -11.73 -9.01 8.88
CA MET A 1 -11.61 -7.56 8.65
C MET A 1 -10.19 -7.12 8.88
N ILE A 2 -9.68 -6.28 8.00
CA ILE A 2 -8.33 -5.72 8.14
C ILE A 2 -8.46 -4.28 8.61
N ALA A 3 -7.90 -3.98 9.78
CA ALA A 3 -7.96 -2.62 10.35
C ALA A 3 -6.79 -1.77 9.90
N SER A 4 -5.65 -2.39 9.60
CA SER A 4 -4.46 -1.67 9.13
C SER A 4 -3.52 -2.65 8.46
N LEU A 5 -2.59 -2.12 7.65
CA LEU A 5 -1.60 -2.94 6.96
C LEU A 5 -0.27 -2.17 6.93
N ARG A 6 0.79 -2.83 7.37
CA ARG A 6 2.14 -2.28 7.29
C ARG A 6 3.01 -3.19 6.44
N GLY A 7 3.69 -2.61 5.47
CA GLY A 7 4.58 -3.39 4.62
C GLY A 7 5.31 -2.51 3.63
N THR A 8 5.96 -3.14 2.66
CA THR A 8 6.74 -2.44 1.64
C THR A 8 5.87 -2.16 0.43
N VAL A 9 5.88 -0.92 -0.03
CA VAL A 9 5.15 -0.53 -1.24
C VAL A 9 5.91 -1.07 -2.44
N ILE A 10 5.30 -2.02 -3.17
CA ILE A 10 5.96 -2.62 -4.33
C ILE A 10 5.37 -2.16 -5.66
N ASN A 11 4.18 -1.57 -5.64
CA ASN A 11 3.59 -1.01 -6.85
C ASN A 11 2.56 0.04 -6.49
N ILE A 12 2.42 1.06 -7.34
CA ILE A 12 1.45 2.14 -7.15
C ILE A 12 0.72 2.32 -8.47
N GLY A 13 -0.61 2.17 -8.42
CA GLY A 13 -1.48 2.39 -9.59
C GLY A 13 -2.26 3.69 -9.48
N LEU A 14 -3.29 3.81 -10.30
CA LEU A 14 -4.11 5.03 -10.35
C LEU A 14 -5.06 5.15 -9.15
N SER A 15 -5.55 4.02 -8.65
CA SER A 15 -6.51 4.02 -7.53
C SER A 15 -6.18 2.96 -6.50
N SER A 16 -5.03 2.28 -6.63
CA SER A 16 -4.64 1.22 -5.72
C SER A 16 -3.13 1.13 -5.64
N ALA A 17 -2.65 0.44 -4.61
CA ALA A 17 -1.24 0.14 -4.46
C ALA A 17 -1.10 -1.29 -3.95
N VAL A 18 0.05 -1.90 -4.20
CA VAL A 18 0.34 -3.23 -3.66
C VAL A 18 1.36 -3.08 -2.55
N ILE A 19 0.98 -3.55 -1.38
CA ILE A 19 1.83 -3.53 -0.19
C ILE A 19 2.20 -4.98 0.13
N GLU A 20 3.49 -5.27 0.17
CA GLU A 20 3.97 -6.60 0.51
C GLU A 20 4.20 -6.70 2.01
N CYS A 21 3.59 -7.72 2.61
CA CYS A 21 3.77 -8.01 4.03
C CYS A 21 4.09 -9.50 4.17
N ASN A 22 5.28 -9.81 4.65
CA ASN A 22 5.75 -11.20 4.86
C ASN A 22 5.61 -12.06 3.61
N GLY A 23 5.93 -11.50 2.45
CA GLY A 23 5.88 -12.24 1.19
C GLY A 23 4.53 -12.28 0.52
N VAL A 24 3.52 -11.66 1.12
CA VAL A 24 2.16 -11.59 0.54
C VAL A 24 1.90 -10.18 0.05
N GLY A 25 1.53 -10.04 -1.23
CA GLY A 25 1.16 -8.75 -1.81
C GLY A 25 -0.33 -8.49 -1.62
N TYR A 26 -0.65 -7.41 -0.93
CA TYR A 26 -2.04 -6.97 -0.74
C TYR A 26 -2.32 -5.80 -1.64
N GLU A 27 -3.38 -5.89 -2.43
CA GLU A 27 -3.83 -4.75 -3.20
C GLU A 27 -4.75 -3.89 -2.34
N VAL A 28 -4.36 -2.63 -2.17
CA VAL A 28 -5.10 -1.69 -1.33
C VAL A 28 -5.71 -0.63 -2.24
N VAL A 29 -7.04 -0.55 -2.25
CA VAL A 29 -7.76 0.48 -3.01
C VAL A 29 -7.92 1.68 -2.09
N THR A 30 -7.46 2.84 -2.54
CA THR A 30 -7.48 4.02 -1.69
C THR A 30 -7.56 5.28 -2.55
N THR A 31 -7.62 6.44 -1.88
CA THR A 31 -7.78 7.72 -2.57
C THR A 31 -6.48 8.14 -3.26
N PRO A 32 -6.56 8.93 -4.35
CA PRO A 32 -5.34 9.46 -4.97
C PRO A 32 -4.47 10.27 -4.01
N ASN A 33 -5.08 10.95 -3.05
CA ASN A 33 -4.33 11.72 -2.07
C ASN A 33 -3.44 10.81 -1.21
N THR A 34 -3.97 9.68 -0.77
CA THR A 34 -3.19 8.70 -0.02
C THR A 34 -2.10 8.09 -0.89
N LEU A 35 -2.43 7.76 -2.15
CA LEU A 35 -1.46 7.19 -3.07
C LEU A 35 -0.27 8.12 -3.31
N SER A 36 -0.52 9.43 -3.35
CA SER A 36 0.55 10.40 -3.59
C SER A 36 1.56 10.46 -2.46
N GLN A 37 1.21 9.95 -1.28
CA GLN A 37 2.09 9.92 -0.13
C GLN A 37 2.91 8.63 -0.02
N LEU A 38 2.63 7.65 -0.86
CA LEU A 38 3.36 6.38 -0.86
C LEU A 38 4.61 6.50 -1.72
N VAL A 39 5.69 5.84 -1.29
CA VAL A 39 6.94 5.81 -2.04
C VAL A 39 7.29 4.36 -2.30
N ARG A 40 7.42 4.03 -3.58
CA ARG A 40 7.76 2.68 -4.01
C ARG A 40 9.10 2.26 -3.41
N GLY A 41 9.12 1.08 -2.82
CA GLY A 41 10.31 0.54 -2.17
C GLY A 41 10.42 0.89 -0.70
N GLU A 42 9.55 1.74 -0.17
CA GLU A 42 9.58 2.15 1.23
C GLU A 42 8.44 1.51 2.01
N GLU A 43 8.61 1.46 3.33
CA GLU A 43 7.58 0.94 4.21
C GLU A 43 6.46 1.96 4.38
N ALA A 44 5.23 1.46 4.40
CA ALA A 44 4.06 2.29 4.62
C ALA A 44 3.10 1.59 5.57
N LEU A 45 2.34 2.38 6.31
CA LEU A 45 1.22 1.91 7.13
C LEU A 45 -0.05 2.47 6.52
N VAL A 46 -0.97 1.58 6.15
CA VAL A 46 -2.25 1.95 5.56
C VAL A 46 -3.36 1.50 6.49
N LEU A 47 -4.27 2.40 6.80
CA LEU A 47 -5.42 2.15 7.68
C LEU A 47 -6.67 1.78 6.89
#